data_c90870ac3155822b2c3ee013e459c646
#
_entry.id   c90870ac3155822b2c3ee013e459c646
#
_cell.length_a   1.000
_cell.length_b   1.000
_cell.length_c   1.000
_cell.angle_alpha   90.00
_cell.angle_beta   90.00
_cell.angle_gamma   90.00
#
_symmetry.space_group_name_H-M   'P 1'
#
loop_
_entity.id
_entity.type
_entity.pdbx_description
1 polymer ?
#
loop_
_entity_poly.entity_id
_entity_poly.type
_entity_poly.pdbx_seq_one_letter_code
_entity_poly.pdbx_strand_id
1 'polypeptide(L)'
;MDSLRHSRRVIRQLSPEISVSTLIVITNTPDRGVALKIARALVDRKLAACVSILAECTSVYRWHGRLEEAAEVPLLIKTRAAIYDDVEAAIRSLHPYELPEIIAVPIVRGLPDYLEWVTAETVTEIG
;
A
#
# COMPACT_ATOMS: atom_id res chain seq x y z
N MET A 1 6.57 -7.77 -30.85
CA MET A 1 5.89 -6.49 -30.90
C MET A 1 4.38 -6.60 -30.72
N ASP A 2 3.75 -7.52 -31.36
CA ASP A 2 2.32 -7.66 -31.23
C ASP A 2 1.92 -7.99 -29.80
N SER A 3 2.67 -8.79 -29.09
CA SER A 3 2.30 -9.12 -27.72
C SER A 3 2.39 -7.90 -26.83
N LEU A 4 3.38 -7.03 -27.07
CA LEU A 4 3.53 -5.85 -26.27
C LEU A 4 2.41 -4.88 -26.61
N ARG A 5 2.05 -4.79 -27.87
CA ARG A 5 0.99 -3.90 -28.29
C ARG A 5 -0.35 -4.40 -27.73
N HIS A 6 -0.52 -5.72 -27.68
CA HIS A 6 -1.73 -6.32 -27.13
C HIS A 6 -1.81 -6.01 -25.64
N SER A 7 -0.71 -6.09 -24.91
CA SER A 7 -0.68 -5.77 -23.49
C SER A 7 -1.06 -4.32 -23.23
N ARG A 8 -0.55 -3.40 -24.04
CA ARG A 8 -0.90 -2.02 -23.88
C ARG A 8 -2.37 -1.78 -24.15
N ARG A 9 -2.93 -2.51 -25.11
CA ARG A 9 -4.33 -2.34 -25.44
C ARG A 9 -5.19 -2.82 -24.28
N VAL A 10 -4.81 -3.93 -23.65
CA VAL A 10 -5.54 -4.44 -22.52
C VAL A 10 -5.49 -3.46 -21.35
N ILE A 11 -4.33 -2.91 -21.07
CA ILE A 11 -4.17 -1.93 -20.01
C ILE A 11 -5.00 -0.70 -20.30
N ARG A 12 -5.01 -0.25 -21.55
CA ARG A 12 -5.76 0.91 -21.91
C ARG A 12 -7.26 0.68 -21.77
N GLN A 13 -7.74 -0.55 -22.03
CA GLN A 13 -9.14 -0.83 -21.86
C GLN A 13 -9.50 -0.79 -20.39
N LEU A 14 -8.61 -1.23 -19.52
CA LEU A 14 -8.90 -1.21 -18.12
C LEU A 14 -8.91 0.22 -17.58
N SER A 15 -8.01 1.06 -18.05
CA SER A 15 -7.91 2.43 -17.56
C SER A 15 -9.16 3.26 -17.68
N PRO A 16 -9.79 3.35 -18.81
CA PRO A 16 -10.99 4.17 -18.94
C PRO A 16 -12.24 3.54 -18.35
N GLU A 17 -12.34 2.24 -18.38
CA GLU A 17 -13.50 1.56 -17.90
C GLU A 17 -13.47 1.17 -16.44
N ILE A 18 -12.33 0.85 -15.93
CA ILE A 18 -12.18 0.46 -14.56
C ILE A 18 -11.39 1.54 -13.85
N SER A 19 -12.09 2.36 -13.15
CA SER A 19 -11.42 3.42 -12.41
C SER A 19 -10.82 2.80 -11.17
N VAL A 20 -9.51 2.83 -11.05
CA VAL A 20 -8.85 2.29 -9.88
C VAL A 20 -8.96 3.30 -8.76
N SER A 21 -9.87 3.07 -7.85
CA SER A 21 -10.08 3.96 -6.73
C SER A 21 -9.53 3.42 -5.41
N THR A 22 -9.21 2.13 -5.36
CA THR A 22 -8.71 1.52 -4.14
C THR A 22 -7.36 0.88 -4.37
N LEU A 23 -6.53 0.91 -3.34
CA LEU A 23 -5.16 0.39 -3.40
C LEU A 23 -4.87 -0.46 -2.19
N ILE A 24 -3.91 -1.37 -2.34
CA ILE A 24 -3.25 -1.98 -1.21
C ILE A 24 -1.86 -1.36 -1.18
N VAL A 25 -1.55 -0.62 -0.11
CA VAL A 25 -0.22 -0.07 0.08
C VAL A 25 0.56 -1.07 0.93
N ILE A 26 1.78 -1.37 0.52
CA ILE A 26 2.61 -2.35 1.20
C ILE A 26 3.82 -1.65 1.75
N THR A 27 4.12 -1.90 3.02
CA THR A 27 5.35 -1.42 3.64
C THR A 27 5.86 -2.51 4.57
N ASN A 28 7.16 -2.57 4.77
CA ASN A 28 7.78 -3.52 5.69
C ASN A 28 8.36 -2.75 6.85
N THR A 29 8.21 -3.29 8.06
CA THR A 29 8.68 -2.63 9.27
C THR A 29 9.68 -3.54 9.99
N PRO A 30 10.53 -2.98 10.85
CA PRO A 30 11.55 -3.79 11.54
C PRO A 30 10.99 -4.70 12.61
N ASP A 31 9.82 -4.39 13.17
CA ASP A 31 9.24 -5.20 14.23
C ASP A 31 7.75 -4.89 14.38
N ARG A 32 7.10 -5.69 15.21
CA ARG A 32 5.67 -5.57 15.38
C ARG A 32 5.26 -4.28 16.08
N GLY A 33 6.10 -3.74 16.94
CA GLY A 33 5.79 -2.49 17.62
C GLY A 33 5.67 -1.33 16.64
N VAL A 34 6.61 -1.23 15.71
CA VAL A 34 6.56 -0.20 14.68
C VAL A 34 5.37 -0.45 13.77
N ALA A 35 5.11 -1.72 13.42
CA ALA A 35 3.97 -2.08 12.57
C ALA A 35 2.66 -1.62 13.21
N LEU A 36 2.47 -1.88 14.48
CA LEU A 36 1.26 -1.50 15.18
C LEU A 36 1.13 0.02 15.26
N LYS A 37 2.23 0.71 15.49
CA LYS A 37 2.20 2.17 15.57
C LYS A 37 1.74 2.78 14.26
N ILE A 38 2.29 2.31 13.16
CA ILE A 38 1.92 2.81 11.84
C ILE A 38 0.46 2.45 11.55
N ALA A 39 0.07 1.19 11.80
CA ALA A 39 -1.28 0.73 11.50
C ALA A 39 -2.33 1.54 12.27
N ARG A 40 -2.10 1.76 13.56
CA ARG A 40 -3.05 2.50 14.38
C ARG A 40 -3.14 3.95 13.94
N ALA A 41 -2.02 4.57 13.61
CA ALA A 41 -2.02 5.95 13.17
C ALA A 41 -2.80 6.12 11.87
N LEU A 42 -2.59 5.22 10.92
CA LEU A 42 -3.28 5.32 9.63
C LEU A 42 -4.79 5.14 9.78
N VAL A 43 -5.21 4.16 10.56
CA VAL A 43 -6.64 3.91 10.73
C VAL A 43 -7.29 5.03 11.55
N ASP A 44 -6.61 5.48 12.61
CA ASP A 44 -7.13 6.54 13.46
C ASP A 44 -7.31 7.83 12.67
N ARG A 45 -6.39 8.15 11.78
CA ARG A 45 -6.47 9.37 10.97
C ARG A 45 -7.33 9.18 9.73
N LYS A 46 -7.96 8.03 9.59
CA LYS A 46 -8.80 7.70 8.43
C LYS A 46 -8.03 7.76 7.11
N LEU A 47 -6.76 7.47 7.16
CA LEU A 47 -5.94 7.35 5.96
C LEU A 47 -5.95 5.93 5.43
N ALA A 48 -6.39 4.97 6.25
CA ALA A 48 -6.58 3.60 5.83
C ALA A 48 -7.86 3.06 6.46
N ALA A 49 -8.58 2.22 5.72
CA ALA A 49 -9.77 1.59 6.25
C ALA A 49 -9.39 0.39 7.11
N CYS A 50 -8.32 -0.28 6.72
CA CYS A 50 -7.89 -1.50 7.38
C CYS A 50 -6.40 -1.71 7.13
N VAL A 51 -5.67 -2.15 8.14
CA VAL A 51 -4.27 -2.51 7.97
C VAL A 51 -4.11 -3.90 8.53
N SER A 52 -3.65 -4.83 7.68
CA SER A 52 -3.34 -6.18 8.13
C SER A 52 -1.85 -6.26 8.39
N ILE A 53 -1.49 -6.68 9.60
CA ILE A 53 -0.10 -6.86 9.98
C ILE A 53 0.19 -8.35 9.83
N LEU A 54 1.12 -8.69 8.97
CA LEU A 54 1.41 -10.07 8.66
C LEU A 54 2.45 -10.65 9.61
N ALA A 55 2.67 -11.96 9.50
CA ALA A 55 3.72 -12.61 10.28
C ALA A 55 5.08 -12.14 9.80
N GLU A 56 6.08 -12.24 10.66
CA GLU A 56 7.43 -11.84 10.32
C GLU A 56 7.94 -12.64 9.12
N CYS A 57 8.62 -11.99 8.24
CA CYS A 57 9.22 -12.61 7.07
C CYS A 57 10.71 -12.30 7.04
N THR A 58 11.44 -12.94 6.14
CA THR A 58 12.85 -12.64 5.91
C THR A 58 12.96 -11.97 4.55
N SER A 59 13.54 -10.78 4.53
CA SER A 59 13.78 -10.05 3.29
C SER A 59 15.26 -10.14 2.96
N VAL A 60 15.56 -10.42 1.70
CA VAL A 60 16.94 -10.50 1.21
C VAL A 60 17.10 -9.41 0.16
N TYR A 61 18.07 -8.54 0.34
CA TYR A 61 18.20 -7.38 -0.54
C TYR A 61 19.64 -6.90 -0.60
N ARG A 62 19.90 -5.97 -1.52
CA ARG A 62 21.23 -5.39 -1.64
C ARG A 62 21.20 -3.97 -1.10
N TRP A 63 22.13 -3.66 -0.22
CA TRP A 63 22.20 -2.32 0.38
C TRP A 63 23.67 -1.91 0.45
N HIS A 64 23.99 -0.79 -0.16
CA HIS A 64 25.37 -0.29 -0.24
C HIS A 64 26.34 -1.36 -0.75
N GLY A 65 25.93 -2.06 -1.78
CA GLY A 65 26.78 -3.07 -2.41
C GLY A 65 26.89 -4.40 -1.69
N ARG A 66 26.16 -4.57 -0.58
CA ARG A 66 26.23 -5.79 0.20
C ARG A 66 24.92 -6.55 0.17
N LEU A 67 25.01 -7.86 0.25
CA LEU A 67 23.83 -8.69 0.37
C LEU A 67 23.43 -8.69 1.84
N GLU A 68 22.19 -8.31 2.12
CA GLU A 68 21.67 -8.21 3.46
C GLU A 68 20.47 -9.13 3.63
N GLU A 69 20.23 -9.56 4.86
CA GLU A 69 19.02 -10.28 5.20
C GLU A 69 18.46 -9.65 6.46
N ALA A 70 17.18 -9.45 6.51
CA ALA A 70 16.55 -8.84 7.67
C ALA A 70 15.20 -9.47 7.94
N ALA A 71 14.86 -9.57 9.22
CA ALA A 71 13.53 -9.99 9.63
C ALA A 71 12.66 -8.76 9.54
N GLU A 72 11.50 -8.86 8.90
CA GLU A 72 10.60 -7.74 8.73
C GLU A 72 9.16 -8.15 8.95
N VAL A 73 8.32 -7.18 9.35
CA VAL A 73 6.90 -7.40 9.56
C VAL A 73 6.16 -6.59 8.50
N PRO A 74 5.56 -7.27 7.50
CA PRO A 74 4.87 -6.57 6.43
C PRO A 74 3.49 -6.07 6.84
N LEU A 75 3.05 -4.97 6.24
CA LEU A 75 1.71 -4.45 6.41
C LEU A 75 1.03 -4.38 5.05
N LEU A 76 -0.25 -4.77 5.03
CA LEU A 76 -1.10 -4.57 3.86
C LEU A 76 -2.14 -3.52 4.26
N ILE A 77 -2.09 -2.36 3.61
CA ILE A 77 -2.89 -1.21 3.96
C ILE A 77 -3.93 -0.96 2.88
N LYS A 78 -5.23 -1.06 3.24
CA LYS A 78 -6.29 -0.85 2.27
C LYS A 78 -6.75 0.59 2.35
N THR A 79 -6.64 1.30 1.24
CA THR A 79 -6.94 2.72 1.20
C THR A 79 -7.42 3.14 -0.20
N ARG A 80 -7.68 4.42 -0.37
CA ARG A 80 -8.11 4.97 -1.65
C ARG A 80 -6.93 5.57 -2.40
N ALA A 81 -6.98 5.45 -3.70
CA ALA A 81 -5.94 6.01 -4.56
C ALA A 81 -5.84 7.53 -4.38
N ALA A 82 -6.97 8.18 -4.17
CA ALA A 82 -7.02 9.64 -4.08
C ALA A 82 -6.20 10.22 -2.93
N ILE A 83 -5.96 9.42 -1.87
CA ILE A 83 -5.21 9.92 -0.71
C ILE A 83 -3.87 9.21 -0.54
N TYR A 84 -3.37 8.57 -1.59
CA TYR A 84 -2.11 7.84 -1.51
C TYR A 84 -0.95 8.71 -1.01
N ASP A 85 -0.85 9.95 -1.49
CA ASP A 85 0.27 10.80 -1.09
C ASP A 85 0.26 11.08 0.41
N ASP A 86 -0.93 11.22 1.00
CA ASP A 86 -1.04 11.44 2.43
C ASP A 86 -0.69 10.18 3.21
N VAL A 87 -1.04 9.01 2.67
CA VAL A 87 -0.69 7.74 3.28
C VAL A 87 0.83 7.56 3.27
N GLU A 88 1.45 7.82 2.13
CA GLU A 88 2.90 7.70 2.02
C GLU A 88 3.61 8.65 2.99
N ALA A 89 3.16 9.89 3.07
CA ALA A 89 3.78 10.88 3.97
C ALA A 89 3.64 10.44 5.43
N ALA A 90 2.48 9.90 5.81
CA ALA A 90 2.27 9.45 7.17
C ALA A 90 3.17 8.27 7.51
N ILE A 91 3.31 7.30 6.59
CA ILE A 91 4.19 6.17 6.82
C ILE A 91 5.63 6.65 6.97
N ARG A 92 6.08 7.53 6.08
CA ARG A 92 7.45 8.02 6.14
C ARG A 92 7.74 8.72 7.46
N SER A 93 6.78 9.45 8.00
CA SER A 93 7.00 10.19 9.23
C SER A 93 7.15 9.28 10.45
N LEU A 94 6.63 8.05 10.35
CA LEU A 94 6.67 7.12 11.48
C LEU A 94 7.66 5.97 11.28
N HIS A 95 8.17 5.80 10.07
CA HIS A 95 9.03 4.68 9.74
C HIS A 95 10.49 5.00 10.11
N PRO A 96 11.17 4.08 10.78
CA PRO A 96 12.55 4.32 11.21
C PRO A 96 13.60 4.15 10.13
N TYR A 97 13.27 3.54 8.99
CA TYR A 97 14.27 3.31 7.94
C TYR A 97 14.58 4.57 7.17
N GLU A 98 15.81 4.66 6.73
CA GLU A 98 16.25 5.77 5.88
C GLU A 98 15.53 5.65 4.54
N LEU A 99 15.37 4.44 4.02
CA LEU A 99 14.68 4.20 2.76
C LEU A 99 13.64 3.09 2.95
N PRO A 100 12.44 3.43 3.38
CA PRO A 100 11.42 2.41 3.58
C PRO A 100 10.81 1.97 2.26
N GLU A 101 10.38 0.72 2.21
CA GLU A 101 9.62 0.24 1.06
C GLU A 101 8.21 0.75 1.27
N ILE A 102 7.70 1.52 0.34
CA ILE A 102 6.31 1.97 0.35
C ILE A 102 5.86 1.91 -1.09
N ILE A 103 5.06 0.91 -1.40
CA ILE A 103 4.56 0.71 -2.76
C ILE A 103 3.07 0.49 -2.72
N ALA A 104 2.40 0.66 -3.86
CA ALA A 104 0.97 0.48 -3.92
C ALA A 104 0.61 -0.42 -5.09
N VAL A 105 -0.36 -1.30 -4.86
CA VAL A 105 -0.86 -2.19 -5.87
C VAL A 105 -2.33 -1.84 -6.08
N PRO A 106 -2.76 -1.65 -7.32
CA PRO A 106 -4.17 -1.30 -7.54
C PRO A 106 -5.06 -2.52 -7.32
N ILE A 107 -6.23 -2.31 -6.72
CA ILE A 107 -7.22 -3.35 -6.57
C ILE A 107 -8.16 -3.18 -7.75
N VAL A 108 -7.98 -4.02 -8.76
CA VAL A 108 -8.77 -3.90 -9.98
C VAL A 108 -10.13 -4.56 -9.88
N ARG A 109 -10.33 -5.48 -8.97
CA ARG A 109 -11.61 -6.15 -8.76
C ARG A 109 -11.75 -6.51 -7.29
N GLY A 110 -12.94 -6.41 -6.77
CA GLY A 110 -13.21 -6.80 -5.39
C GLY A 110 -14.71 -6.84 -5.14
N LEU A 111 -15.11 -7.32 -3.97
CA LEU A 111 -16.51 -7.34 -3.58
C LEU A 111 -16.98 -5.90 -3.47
N PRO A 112 -18.01 -5.48 -4.21
CA PRO A 112 -18.42 -4.08 -4.22
C PRO A 112 -18.67 -3.49 -2.83
N ASP A 113 -19.36 -4.22 -1.97
CA ASP A 113 -19.65 -3.71 -0.62
C ASP A 113 -18.39 -3.49 0.19
N TYR A 114 -17.38 -4.34 0.02
CA TYR A 114 -16.12 -4.17 0.73
C TYR A 114 -15.38 -2.93 0.23
N LEU A 115 -15.34 -2.75 -1.09
CA LEU A 115 -14.65 -1.60 -1.67
C LEU A 115 -15.35 -0.29 -1.29
N GLU A 116 -16.68 -0.32 -1.19
CA GLU A 116 -17.41 0.85 -0.71
C GLU A 116 -17.07 1.14 0.74
N TRP A 117 -16.92 0.09 1.54
CA TRP A 117 -16.55 0.26 2.93
C TRP A 117 -15.17 0.91 3.07
N VAL A 118 -14.21 0.50 2.23
CA VAL A 118 -12.89 1.12 2.24
C VAL A 118 -13.00 2.61 1.95
N THR A 119 -13.84 2.98 0.98
CA THR A 119 -14.03 4.38 0.64
C THR A 119 -14.69 5.14 1.79
N ALA A 120 -15.71 4.55 2.39
CA ALA A 120 -16.45 5.21 3.45
C ALA A 120 -15.62 5.44 4.70
N GLU A 121 -14.67 4.54 4.97
CA GLU A 121 -13.86 4.65 6.19
C GLU A 121 -12.59 5.49 6.02
N THR A 122 -12.37 6.08 4.86
CA THR A 122 -11.20 6.91 4.64
C THR A 122 -11.63 8.34 4.33
N VAL A 123 -10.75 9.29 4.64
CA VAL A 123 -11.10 10.69 4.43
C VAL A 123 -11.34 10.99 2.97
N THR A 124 -12.21 11.94 2.72
CA THR A 124 -12.44 12.37 1.38
C THR A 124 -11.63 13.62 1.34
N GLU A 125 -10.66 13.60 0.64
CA GLU A 125 -9.82 14.64 0.45
C GLU A 125 -10.22 15.87 0.91
N ILE A 126 -9.87 16.71 0.68
CA ILE A 126 -10.15 17.93 0.99
C ILE A 126 -10.60 18.12 2.18
N GLY A 127 -10.98 17.28 2.74
CA GLY A 127 -11.46 17.44 4.06
C GLY A 127 -10.53 18.12 4.92
#